data_9858b71c3f5273d79b5e38fd478aa46c
#
_entry.id   9858b71c3f5273d79b5e38fd478aa46c
#
_cell.length_a   1.000
_cell.length_b   1.000
_cell.length_c   1.000
_cell.angle_alpha   90.00
_cell.angle_beta   90.00
_cell.angle_gamma   90.00
#
_symmetry.space_group_name_H-M   'P 1'
#
loop_
_entity.id
_entity.type
_entity.pdbx_description
1 polymer ?
#
loop_
_entity_poly.entity_id
_entity_poly.type
_entity_poly.pdbx_seq_one_letter_code
_entity_poly.pdbx_strand_id
1 'polypeptide(L)'
;MNNHMDIPWHEYTNKDSKVKIENASLTEKSSVIGRIGLMLLACGTGAWRVRSSMNTIASELNITCIADIGLTNISYTCIDGIDSHAQSLSLHNTSVNTSKLARMEDFVYHFKDECKTCTCNEIHDQLDQIESIHSSYSPIILGLA
;
A
#
# COMPACT_ATOMS: atom_id res chain seq x y z
N MET A 1 7.14 -15.81 17.61
CA MET A 1 6.73 -16.39 16.35
C MET A 1 6.74 -15.36 15.26
N ASN A 2 7.28 -15.75 14.16
CA ASN A 2 7.39 -14.83 13.05
C ASN A 2 6.06 -14.65 12.36
N ASN A 3 5.57 -13.45 12.34
CA ASN A 3 4.34 -13.15 11.62
C ASN A 3 4.72 -12.75 10.20
N HIS A 4 4.43 -13.62 9.24
CA HIS A 4 4.76 -13.34 7.84
C HIS A 4 3.94 -12.17 7.27
N MET A 5 3.03 -11.63 8.06
CA MET A 5 2.36 -10.38 7.71
C MET A 5 3.23 -9.16 8.03
N ASP A 6 4.26 -9.34 8.86
CA ASP A 6 5.13 -8.23 9.25
C ASP A 6 6.19 -8.05 8.16
N ILE A 7 5.79 -7.39 7.11
CA ILE A 7 6.69 -7.11 6.01
C ILE A 7 7.56 -5.91 6.38
N PRO A 8 8.89 -6.03 6.26
CA PRO A 8 9.79 -4.96 6.67
C PRO A 8 9.86 -3.86 5.58
N TRP A 9 8.79 -3.11 5.46
CA TRP A 9 8.67 -2.10 4.41
C TRP A 9 9.80 -1.08 4.39
N HIS A 10 10.27 -0.67 5.56
CA HIS A 10 11.34 0.31 5.66
C HIS A 10 12.70 -0.23 5.22
N GLU A 11 12.83 -1.54 5.09
CA GLU A 11 14.07 -2.13 4.57
C GLU A 11 14.15 -2.06 3.05
N TYR A 12 13.04 -1.78 2.37
CA TYR A 12 13.04 -1.56 0.92
C TYR A 12 13.46 -0.14 0.55
N THR A 13 13.67 0.70 1.54
CA THR A 13 13.99 2.10 1.32
C THR A 13 15.34 2.43 1.93
N ASN A 14 16.01 3.43 1.35
CA ASN A 14 17.23 3.97 1.94
C ASN A 14 16.83 5.10 2.89
N LYS A 15 16.97 4.85 4.19
CA LYS A 15 16.51 5.79 5.23
C LYS A 15 17.23 7.13 5.18
N ASP A 16 18.45 7.13 4.68
CA ASP A 16 19.25 8.36 4.59
C ASP A 16 19.04 9.08 3.26
N SER A 17 18.29 8.48 2.35
CA SER A 17 18.04 9.07 1.06
C SER A 17 17.08 10.25 1.17
N LYS A 18 17.38 11.30 0.41
CA LYS A 18 16.49 12.45 0.25
C LYS A 18 15.87 12.47 -1.14
N VAL A 19 15.96 11.36 -1.85
CA VAL A 19 15.41 11.25 -3.20
C VAL A 19 13.89 11.18 -3.10
N LYS A 20 13.22 12.03 -3.88
CA LYS A 20 11.76 12.01 -3.96
C LYS A 20 11.29 10.70 -4.58
N ILE A 21 10.13 10.22 -4.15
CA ILE A 21 9.61 8.92 -4.62
C ILE A 21 9.51 8.89 -6.15
N GLU A 22 9.18 9.98 -6.78
CA GLU A 22 9.06 10.02 -8.24
C GLU A 22 10.38 9.74 -8.95
N ASN A 23 11.51 9.96 -8.27
CA ASN A 23 12.86 9.70 -8.81
C ASN A 23 13.54 8.52 -8.11
N ALA A 24 12.83 7.81 -7.27
CA ALA A 24 13.39 6.69 -6.51
C ALA A 24 13.57 5.45 -7.39
N SER A 25 14.22 4.44 -6.83
CA SER A 25 14.44 3.18 -7.52
C SER A 25 13.13 2.44 -7.77
N LEU A 26 13.15 1.51 -8.72
CA LEU A 26 11.99 0.67 -9.01
C LEU A 26 11.57 -0.14 -7.77
N THR A 27 12.54 -0.65 -7.02
CA THR A 27 12.25 -1.39 -5.79
C THR A 27 11.50 -0.54 -4.78
N GLU A 28 11.92 0.71 -4.62
CA GLU A 28 11.26 1.62 -3.69
C GLU A 28 9.85 1.97 -4.15
N LYS A 29 9.68 2.30 -5.42
CA LYS A 29 8.35 2.58 -5.99
C LYS A 29 7.44 1.37 -5.85
N SER A 30 7.96 0.19 -6.15
CA SER A 30 7.19 -1.05 -6.05
C SER A 30 6.73 -1.33 -4.61
N SER A 31 7.58 -1.03 -3.62
CA SER A 31 7.21 -1.25 -2.22
C SER A 31 6.02 -0.39 -1.82
N VAL A 32 6.00 0.85 -2.28
CA VAL A 32 4.88 1.77 -1.99
C VAL A 32 3.59 1.25 -2.63
N ILE A 33 3.67 0.87 -3.90
CA ILE A 33 2.50 0.37 -4.63
C ILE A 33 1.95 -0.90 -4.00
N GLY A 34 2.83 -1.85 -3.69
CA GLY A 34 2.44 -3.12 -3.09
C GLY A 34 1.82 -2.94 -1.72
N ARG A 35 2.41 -2.09 -0.90
CA ARG A 35 1.89 -1.84 0.45
C ARG A 35 0.50 -1.20 0.41
N ILE A 36 0.32 -0.23 -0.47
CA ILE A 36 -0.98 0.43 -0.62
C ILE A 36 -2.04 -0.60 -1.03
N GLY A 37 -1.71 -1.44 -2.01
CA GLY A 37 -2.62 -2.49 -2.45
C GLY A 37 -2.96 -3.47 -1.33
N LEU A 38 -1.95 -3.91 -0.58
CA LEU A 38 -2.14 -4.86 0.50
C LEU A 38 -2.98 -4.28 1.63
N MET A 39 -2.75 -3.02 1.98
CA MET A 39 -3.52 -2.35 3.03
C MET A 39 -4.99 -2.20 2.62
N LEU A 40 -5.26 -1.87 1.36
CA LEU A 40 -6.63 -1.80 0.86
C LEU A 40 -7.30 -3.17 0.89
N LEU A 41 -6.59 -4.20 0.44
CA LEU A 41 -7.13 -5.56 0.48
C LEU A 41 -7.44 -5.98 1.91
N ALA A 42 -6.56 -5.64 2.85
CA ALA A 42 -6.74 -5.97 4.26
C ALA A 42 -7.98 -5.30 4.86
N CYS A 43 -8.39 -4.17 4.32
CA CYS A 43 -9.59 -3.46 4.78
C CYS A 43 -10.88 -4.04 4.20
N GLY A 44 -10.79 -5.04 3.33
CA GLY A 44 -11.96 -5.69 2.78
C GLY A 44 -12.50 -5.09 1.50
N THR A 45 -11.74 -4.20 0.85
CA THR A 45 -12.20 -3.63 -0.41
C THR A 45 -12.08 -4.64 -1.56
N GLY A 46 -12.85 -4.45 -2.61
CA GLY A 46 -12.87 -5.39 -3.73
C GLY A 46 -11.61 -5.36 -4.59
N ALA A 47 -11.35 -6.47 -5.27
CA ALA A 47 -10.13 -6.67 -6.04
C ALA A 47 -9.92 -5.60 -7.10
N TRP A 48 -10.98 -5.20 -7.82
CA TRP A 48 -10.81 -4.21 -8.89
C TRP A 48 -10.46 -2.83 -8.32
N ARG A 49 -10.92 -2.51 -7.11
CA ARG A 49 -10.54 -1.25 -6.45
C ARG A 49 -9.09 -1.26 -6.03
N VAL A 50 -8.62 -2.38 -5.51
CA VAL A 50 -7.22 -2.56 -5.16
C VAL A 50 -6.35 -2.35 -6.39
N ARG A 51 -6.70 -3.03 -7.48
CA ARG A 51 -5.94 -2.92 -8.73
C ARG A 51 -5.95 -1.49 -9.27
N SER A 52 -7.13 -0.85 -9.26
CA SER A 52 -7.27 0.51 -9.74
C SER A 52 -6.40 1.48 -8.94
N SER A 53 -6.38 1.32 -7.62
CA SER A 53 -5.56 2.18 -6.76
C SER A 53 -4.07 1.96 -7.00
N MET A 54 -3.65 0.71 -7.14
CA MET A 54 -2.25 0.41 -7.45
C MET A 54 -1.83 1.03 -8.79
N ASN A 55 -2.71 0.94 -9.79
CA ASN A 55 -2.43 1.52 -11.10
C ASN A 55 -2.39 3.04 -11.05
N THR A 56 -3.22 3.66 -10.23
CA THR A 56 -3.20 5.10 -10.05
C THR A 56 -1.85 5.57 -9.51
N ILE A 57 -1.37 4.92 -8.46
CA ILE A 57 -0.08 5.27 -7.87
C ILE A 57 1.06 5.01 -8.86
N ALA A 58 1.03 3.87 -9.55
CA ALA A 58 2.05 3.54 -10.55
C ALA A 58 2.11 4.61 -11.64
N SER A 59 0.96 5.05 -12.12
CA SER A 59 0.87 6.09 -13.12
C SER A 59 1.49 7.40 -12.63
N GLU A 60 1.22 7.76 -11.39
CA GLU A 60 1.81 8.97 -10.79
C GLU A 60 3.32 8.86 -10.65
N LEU A 61 3.85 7.66 -10.53
CA LEU A 61 5.29 7.41 -10.42
C LEU A 61 5.94 7.10 -11.77
N ASN A 62 5.19 7.20 -12.85
CA ASN A 62 5.65 6.98 -14.23
C ASN A 62 6.18 5.58 -14.47
N ILE A 63 5.56 4.58 -13.83
CA ILE A 63 5.86 3.18 -14.09
C ILE A 63 4.58 2.42 -14.37
N THR A 64 4.71 1.20 -14.87
CA THR A 64 3.57 0.34 -15.15
C THR A 64 3.48 -0.72 -14.06
N CYS A 65 2.27 -0.96 -13.56
CA CYS A 65 2.01 -2.01 -12.59
C CYS A 65 0.99 -2.99 -13.17
N ILE A 66 1.32 -4.26 -13.12
CA ILE A 66 0.42 -5.34 -13.51
C ILE A 66 0.17 -6.15 -12.26
N ALA A 67 -1.08 -6.17 -11.81
CA ALA A 67 -1.43 -6.80 -10.54
C ALA A 67 -2.52 -7.86 -10.72
N ASP A 68 -2.34 -8.97 -10.02
CA ASP A 68 -3.32 -10.04 -9.92
C ASP A 68 -3.75 -10.11 -8.47
N ILE A 69 -5.01 -9.82 -8.21
CA ILE A 69 -5.54 -9.66 -6.85
C ILE A 69 -6.39 -10.87 -6.50
N GLY A 70 -5.95 -11.63 -5.50
CA GLY A 70 -6.74 -12.73 -4.94
C GLY A 70 -7.53 -12.27 -3.73
N LEU A 71 -8.13 -13.22 -3.03
CA LEU A 71 -8.91 -12.91 -1.83
C LEU A 71 -8.02 -12.45 -0.68
N THR A 72 -6.85 -13.03 -0.55
CA THR A 72 -5.92 -12.75 0.54
C THR A 72 -4.50 -12.53 0.07
N ASN A 73 -4.31 -12.36 -1.24
CA ASN A 73 -2.95 -12.21 -1.77
C ASN A 73 -2.93 -11.31 -2.99
N ILE A 74 -1.77 -10.74 -3.23
CA ILE A 74 -1.51 -9.91 -4.40
C ILE A 74 -0.21 -10.41 -5.01
N SER A 75 -0.24 -10.64 -6.33
CA SER A 75 0.99 -10.87 -7.11
C SER A 75 1.06 -9.73 -8.11
N TYR A 76 2.17 -9.00 -8.10
CA TYR A 76 2.26 -7.85 -8.98
C TYR A 76 3.67 -7.68 -9.53
N THR A 77 3.75 -7.02 -10.67
CA THR A 77 5.00 -6.69 -11.32
C THR A 77 4.98 -5.22 -11.70
N CYS A 78 6.01 -4.49 -11.27
CA CYS A 78 6.22 -3.11 -11.68
C CYS A 78 7.30 -3.06 -12.75
N ILE A 79 7.07 -2.28 -13.78
CA ILE A 79 7.94 -2.21 -14.94
C ILE A 79 8.33 -0.76 -15.21
N ASP A 80 9.62 -0.53 -15.36
CA ASP A 80 10.16 0.76 -15.71
C ASP A 80 11.17 0.54 -16.85
N GLY A 81 10.70 0.78 -18.08
CA GLY A 81 11.52 0.50 -19.26
C GLY A 81 11.79 -0.98 -19.41
N ILE A 82 13.06 -1.37 -19.32
CA ILE A 82 13.47 -2.77 -19.40
C ILE A 82 13.59 -3.43 -18.04
N ASP A 83 13.50 -2.64 -16.96
CA ASP A 83 13.60 -3.16 -15.61
C ASP A 83 12.24 -3.59 -15.10
N SER A 84 12.21 -4.67 -14.33
CA SER A 84 10.99 -5.14 -13.72
C SER A 84 11.26 -5.63 -12.30
N HIS A 85 10.24 -5.51 -11.46
CA HIS A 85 10.29 -5.98 -10.08
C HIS A 85 8.96 -6.68 -9.79
N ALA A 86 9.03 -7.96 -9.48
CA ALA A 86 7.85 -8.78 -9.20
C ALA A 86 7.85 -9.21 -7.74
N GLN A 87 6.66 -9.22 -7.14
CA GLN A 87 6.52 -9.60 -5.74
C GLN A 87 5.16 -10.23 -5.50
N SER A 88 5.11 -11.16 -4.55
CA SER A 88 3.86 -11.76 -4.07
C SER A 88 3.72 -11.44 -2.59
N LEU A 89 2.55 -10.92 -2.22
CA LEU A 89 2.24 -10.52 -0.86
C LEU A 89 1.00 -11.25 -0.40
N SER A 90 0.99 -11.68 0.86
CA SER A 90 -0.14 -12.42 1.43
C SER A 90 -0.60 -11.80 2.73
N LEU A 91 -1.91 -11.92 2.98
CA LEU A 91 -2.53 -11.53 4.24
C LEU A 91 -2.83 -12.77 5.07
N HIS A 92 -2.78 -12.62 6.40
CA HIS A 92 -3.29 -13.66 7.29
C HIS A 92 -4.80 -13.74 7.24
N ASN A 93 -5.42 -12.58 7.36
CA ASN A 93 -6.87 -12.47 7.33
C ASN A 93 -7.24 -11.07 6.87
N THR A 94 -8.51 -10.90 6.55
CA THR A 94 -9.06 -9.60 6.23
C THR A 94 -10.17 -9.30 7.24
N SER A 95 -10.34 -8.03 7.53
CA SER A 95 -11.47 -7.59 8.33
C SER A 95 -11.87 -6.20 7.83
N VAL A 96 -13.17 -5.95 7.84
CA VAL A 96 -13.66 -4.65 7.38
C VAL A 96 -13.26 -3.59 8.40
N ASN A 97 -12.58 -2.58 7.92
CA ASN A 97 -12.20 -1.42 8.72
C ASN A 97 -12.47 -0.17 7.89
N THR A 98 -13.66 0.38 8.06
CA THR A 98 -14.12 1.50 7.25
C THR A 98 -13.33 2.78 7.51
N SER A 99 -12.87 2.97 8.74
CA SER A 99 -12.05 4.15 9.08
C SER A 99 -10.71 4.11 8.37
N LYS A 100 -10.05 2.97 8.41
CA LYS A 100 -8.77 2.80 7.73
C LYS A 100 -8.94 2.87 6.21
N LEU A 101 -10.01 2.26 5.70
CA LEU A 101 -10.29 2.30 4.26
C LEU A 101 -10.47 3.73 3.78
N ALA A 102 -11.25 4.52 4.50
CA ALA A 102 -11.48 5.91 4.15
C ALA A 102 -10.16 6.70 4.11
N ARG A 103 -9.29 6.48 5.09
CA ARG A 103 -7.99 7.13 5.11
C ARG A 103 -7.10 6.67 3.95
N MET A 104 -7.16 5.39 3.60
CA MET A 104 -6.39 4.88 2.47
C MET A 104 -6.88 5.45 1.14
N GLU A 105 -8.19 5.53 0.97
CA GLU A 105 -8.76 6.12 -0.25
C GLU A 105 -8.39 7.59 -0.38
N ASP A 106 -8.43 8.30 0.73
CA ASP A 106 -8.01 9.70 0.77
C ASP A 106 -6.53 9.84 0.43
N PHE A 107 -5.70 8.96 0.97
CA PHE A 107 -4.26 8.95 0.70
C PHE A 107 -3.97 8.73 -0.79
N VAL A 108 -4.64 7.78 -1.40
CA VAL A 108 -4.47 7.49 -2.83
C VAL A 108 -4.94 8.69 -3.67
N TYR A 109 -6.07 9.28 -3.31
CA TYR A 109 -6.63 10.41 -4.05
C TYR A 109 -5.70 11.62 -4.04
N HIS A 110 -5.05 11.89 -2.90
CA HIS A 110 -4.18 13.06 -2.77
C HIS A 110 -2.70 12.76 -3.02
N PHE A 111 -2.38 11.54 -3.40
CA PHE A 111 -0.98 11.12 -3.57
C PHE A 111 -0.21 12.04 -4.49
N LYS A 112 -0.77 12.37 -5.64
CA LYS A 112 -0.07 13.19 -6.64
C LYS A 112 0.22 14.61 -6.13
N ASP A 113 -0.62 15.12 -5.24
CA ASP A 113 -0.47 16.49 -4.75
C ASP A 113 0.41 16.58 -3.51
N GLU A 114 0.47 15.52 -2.71
CA GLU A 114 1.08 15.58 -1.39
C GLU A 114 2.28 14.64 -1.21
N CYS A 115 2.37 13.57 -1.99
CA CYS A 115 3.36 12.52 -1.72
C CYS A 115 4.45 12.37 -2.76
N LYS A 116 4.28 12.93 -3.96
CA LYS A 116 5.30 12.76 -5.02
C LYS A 116 6.64 13.37 -4.65
N THR A 117 6.63 14.36 -3.79
CA THR A 117 7.85 15.03 -3.32
C THR A 117 8.39 14.43 -2.03
N CYS A 118 7.70 13.45 -1.47
CA CYS A 118 8.16 12.74 -0.28
C CYS A 118 9.18 11.68 -0.65
N THR A 119 10.02 11.32 0.30
CA THR A 119 10.91 10.17 0.12
C THR A 119 10.11 8.89 0.35
N CYS A 120 10.66 7.77 -0.13
CA CYS A 120 10.04 6.46 0.09
C CYS A 120 9.82 6.20 1.57
N ASN A 121 10.83 6.51 2.39
CA ASN A 121 10.74 6.29 3.83
C ASN A 121 9.64 7.14 4.46
N GLU A 122 9.49 8.39 4.04
CA GLU A 122 8.43 9.26 4.54
C GLU A 122 7.05 8.73 4.19
N ILE A 123 6.90 8.17 2.99
CA ILE A 123 5.63 7.59 2.58
C ILE A 123 5.30 6.37 3.45
N HIS A 124 6.28 5.51 3.70
CA HIS A 124 6.07 4.37 4.58
C HIS A 124 5.75 4.80 6.00
N ASP A 125 6.33 5.90 6.49
CA ASP A 125 5.96 6.45 7.79
C ASP A 125 4.49 6.88 7.83
N GLN A 126 4.01 7.52 6.77
CA GLN A 126 2.61 7.90 6.68
C GLN A 126 1.70 6.69 6.63
N LEU A 127 2.09 5.66 5.89
CA LEU A 127 1.33 4.42 5.84
C LEU A 127 1.33 3.69 7.18
N ASP A 128 2.43 3.77 7.93
CA ASP A 128 2.47 3.24 9.30
C ASP A 128 1.42 3.90 10.18
N GLN A 129 1.27 5.21 10.06
CA GLN A 129 0.26 5.94 10.83
C GLN A 129 -1.15 5.49 10.47
N ILE A 130 -1.41 5.28 9.18
CA ILE A 130 -2.72 4.80 8.74
C ILE A 130 -2.95 3.37 9.23
N GLU A 131 -1.93 2.53 9.19
CA GLU A 131 -2.05 1.15 9.66
C GLU A 131 -2.38 1.07 11.14
N SER A 132 -1.99 2.07 11.92
CA SER A 132 -2.28 2.10 13.34
C SER A 132 -3.72 2.45 13.67
N ILE A 133 -4.54 2.81 12.68
CA ILE A 133 -5.93 3.16 12.91
C ILE A 133 -6.73 1.91 13.24
N HIS A 134 -7.39 1.95 14.38
CA HIS A 134 -8.27 0.86 14.79
C HIS A 134 -9.67 1.07 14.25
N SER A 135 -10.44 -0.03 14.22
CA SER A 135 -11.82 0.04 13.80
C SER A 135 -12.58 1.04 14.69
N SER A 136 -13.48 1.80 14.07
CA SER A 136 -14.33 2.73 14.81
C SER A 136 -15.43 2.01 15.59
N TYR A 137 -15.62 0.71 15.36
CA TYR A 137 -16.60 -0.05 16.11
C TYR A 137 -16.09 -0.32 17.51
N SER A 138 -16.92 0.00 18.50
CA SER A 138 -16.62 -0.36 19.86
C SER A 138 -17.30 -1.71 20.18
N PRO A 139 -16.79 -2.45 21.15
CA PRO A 139 -17.45 -3.68 21.58
C PRO A 139 -18.90 -3.46 22.00
N ILE A 140 -19.20 -2.30 22.57
CA ILE A 140 -20.57 -1.97 23.00
C ILE A 140 -21.49 -1.89 21.79
N ILE A 141 -21.06 -1.22 20.73
CA ILE A 141 -21.85 -1.09 19.52
C ILE A 141 -22.08 -2.46 18.90
N LEU A 142 -21.06 -3.28 18.86
CA LEU A 142 -21.16 -4.62 18.31
C LEU A 142 -22.09 -5.50 19.14
N GLY A 143 -22.07 -5.29 20.45
CA GLY A 143 -22.97 -6.01 21.34
C GLY A 143 -24.44 -5.65 21.14
N LEU A 144 -24.70 -4.46 20.67
CA LEU A 144 -26.07 -4.01 20.38
C LEU A 144 -26.55 -4.48 19.01
N ALA A 145 -25.61 -4.73 18.15
CA ALA A 145 -25.94 -5.23 16.84
C ALA A 145 -26.24 -6.72 16.90
#